data_c4a6a23044934001811864143914da26
#
_entry.id   c4a6a23044934001811864143914da26
#
_cell.length_a   1.000
_cell.length_b   1.000
_cell.length_c   1.000
_cell.angle_alpha   90.00
_cell.angle_beta   90.00
_cell.angle_gamma   90.00
#
_symmetry.space_group_name_H-M   'P 1'
#
loop_
_entity.id
_entity.type
_entity.pdbx_description
1 polymer ?
#
loop_
_entity_poly.entity_id
_entity_poly.type
_entity_poly.pdbx_seq_one_letter_code
_entity_poly.pdbx_strand_id
1 'polypeptide(L)'
;MTDKIAVLLGGTSAEREVSLNSGAAVLAGLREGGIDAYPVDPKEVDVTQLKSMGFQKVFIALHGRGGEDGTLQGMLELMGLPYTGSGVMASALSMDKLRSKLLWQGAGLPVAPWVALTRAEFEKGLNDKQLAEISSLGLPVIVKPSREGSSVGMSKVVAENALQDALRLAFQHDEEVLIEKWLSGPEFTIAILGEEILPSIRIQPAGTFYDYEAKYLSDETQYFCPAGLEASQEANLQALVLKAWTTLGCKGWGRIDVMLDSDGQFYLLEANTSPGMASHSLVPMAARQAGMSFSQLVVRILELAD
;
A
#
# COMPACT_ATOMS: atom_id res chain seq x y z
N MET A 1 -31.09 -1.84 16.93
CA MET A 1 -29.97 -1.03 17.45
C MET A 1 -28.96 -0.93 16.33
N THR A 2 -28.47 0.24 16.02
CA THR A 2 -27.39 0.43 15.04
C THR A 2 -26.07 -0.04 15.64
N ASP A 3 -25.25 -0.72 14.83
CA ASP A 3 -23.93 -1.18 15.26
C ASP A 3 -23.03 0.00 15.65
N LYS A 4 -22.32 -0.16 16.76
CA LYS A 4 -21.32 0.82 17.22
C LYS A 4 -19.98 0.50 16.57
N ILE A 5 -19.45 1.45 15.79
CA ILE A 5 -18.26 1.26 14.94
C ILE A 5 -17.08 2.01 15.54
N ALA A 6 -15.95 1.29 15.70
CA ALA A 6 -14.67 1.90 16.03
C ALA A 6 -13.91 2.26 14.75
N VAL A 7 -13.53 3.51 14.59
CA VAL A 7 -12.60 3.95 13.55
C VAL A 7 -11.22 4.03 14.20
N LEU A 8 -10.35 3.07 13.88
CA LEU A 8 -8.98 3.05 14.39
C LEU A 8 -8.13 4.03 13.59
N LEU A 9 -7.55 5.01 14.28
CA LEU A 9 -6.75 6.08 13.69
C LEU A 9 -5.55 6.43 14.58
N GLY A 10 -4.56 7.09 14.02
CA GLY A 10 -3.35 7.49 14.74
C GLY A 10 -2.35 6.35 14.86
N GLY A 11 -2.36 5.65 16.00
CA GLY A 11 -1.41 4.58 16.28
C GLY A 11 0.01 5.08 16.56
N THR A 12 1.00 4.20 16.47
CA THR A 12 2.39 4.48 16.85
C THR A 12 3.40 4.37 15.70
N SER A 13 2.93 4.10 14.46
CA SER A 13 3.82 4.01 13.30
C SER A 13 4.36 5.37 12.87
N ALA A 14 5.36 5.36 11.99
CA ALA A 14 5.89 6.57 11.36
C ALA A 14 4.83 7.33 10.53
N GLU A 15 3.73 6.66 10.16
CA GLU A 15 2.63 7.22 9.37
C GLU A 15 1.47 7.74 10.24
N ARG A 16 1.71 8.00 11.54
CA ARG A 16 0.69 8.46 12.48
C ARG A 16 -0.12 9.66 11.97
N GLU A 17 0.54 10.70 11.49
CA GLU A 17 -0.14 11.93 11.03
C GLU A 17 -1.03 11.67 9.80
N VAL A 18 -0.59 10.82 8.90
CA VAL A 18 -1.40 10.39 7.75
C VAL A 18 -2.64 9.64 8.24
N SER A 19 -2.47 8.77 9.22
CA SER A 19 -3.57 7.99 9.82
C SER A 19 -4.57 8.87 10.56
N LEU A 20 -4.12 9.88 11.28
CA LEU A 20 -5.01 10.85 11.94
C LEU A 20 -5.88 11.58 10.92
N ASN A 21 -5.30 12.03 9.82
CA ASN A 21 -6.02 12.70 8.74
C ASN A 21 -7.01 11.75 8.03
N SER A 22 -6.56 10.56 7.67
CA SER A 22 -7.40 9.53 7.06
C SER A 22 -8.57 9.15 7.97
N GLY A 23 -8.29 8.90 9.24
CA GLY A 23 -9.28 8.50 10.23
C GLY A 23 -10.32 9.57 10.50
N ALA A 24 -9.90 10.84 10.58
CA ALA A 24 -10.83 11.96 10.73
C ALA A 24 -11.79 12.09 9.54
N ALA A 25 -11.28 11.93 8.32
CA ALA A 25 -12.11 11.95 7.12
C ALA A 25 -13.09 10.76 7.08
N VAL A 26 -12.61 9.55 7.37
CA VAL A 26 -13.45 8.34 7.45
C VAL A 26 -14.55 8.50 8.48
N LEU A 27 -14.21 8.97 9.68
CA LEU A 27 -15.18 9.21 10.76
C LEU A 27 -16.28 10.18 10.33
N ALA A 28 -15.91 11.30 9.71
CA ALA A 28 -16.86 12.27 9.19
C ALA A 28 -17.77 11.67 8.11
N GLY A 29 -17.19 10.94 7.16
CA GLY A 29 -17.93 10.30 6.06
C GLY A 29 -18.89 9.20 6.54
N LEU A 30 -18.50 8.39 7.52
CA LEU A 30 -19.38 7.39 8.14
C LEU A 30 -20.55 8.04 8.87
N ARG A 31 -20.30 9.09 9.64
CA ARG A 31 -21.35 9.84 10.36
C ARG A 31 -22.32 10.53 9.40
N GLU A 32 -21.82 11.12 8.33
CA GLU A 32 -22.65 11.66 7.24
C GLU A 32 -23.55 10.57 6.63
N GLY A 33 -23.03 9.36 6.50
CA GLY A 33 -23.79 8.18 6.06
C GLY A 33 -24.73 7.57 7.10
N GLY A 34 -24.89 8.19 8.27
CA GLY A 34 -25.79 7.73 9.34
C GLY A 34 -25.23 6.59 10.21
N ILE A 35 -23.93 6.34 10.15
CA ILE A 35 -23.26 5.29 10.93
C ILE A 35 -22.87 5.82 12.32
N ASP A 36 -23.11 5.02 13.35
CA ASP A 36 -22.73 5.31 14.74
C ASP A 36 -21.24 5.00 14.96
N ALA A 37 -20.36 5.93 14.54
CA ALA A 37 -18.92 5.76 14.50
C ALA A 37 -18.19 6.64 15.51
N TYR A 38 -17.14 6.10 16.12
CA TYR A 38 -16.31 6.74 17.14
C TYR A 38 -14.82 6.58 16.84
N PRO A 39 -14.01 7.63 17.07
CA PRO A 39 -12.57 7.53 16.90
C PRO A 39 -11.95 6.75 18.05
N VAL A 40 -11.00 5.87 17.72
CA VAL A 40 -10.22 5.12 18.71
C VAL A 40 -8.75 5.16 18.26
N ASP A 41 -7.90 5.79 19.08
CA ASP A 41 -6.46 5.84 18.84
C ASP A 41 -5.78 4.76 19.69
N PRO A 42 -5.14 3.74 19.06
CA PRO A 42 -4.43 2.69 19.79
C PRO A 42 -3.28 3.18 20.68
N LYS A 43 -2.80 4.39 20.44
CA LYS A 43 -1.81 5.04 21.31
C LYS A 43 -2.38 5.42 22.67
N GLU A 44 -3.67 5.74 22.73
CA GLU A 44 -4.38 6.25 23.91
C GLU A 44 -5.29 5.20 24.52
N VAL A 45 -5.81 4.26 23.75
CA VAL A 45 -6.81 3.27 24.12
C VAL A 45 -6.28 1.86 23.90
N ASP A 46 -6.43 1.00 24.90
CA ASP A 46 -6.15 -0.43 24.75
C ASP A 46 -7.19 -1.08 23.84
N VAL A 47 -6.77 -1.38 22.59
CA VAL A 47 -7.65 -1.95 21.57
C VAL A 47 -8.14 -3.36 21.89
N THR A 48 -7.54 -4.06 22.86
CA THR A 48 -8.05 -5.35 23.35
C THR A 48 -9.38 -5.21 24.09
N GLN A 49 -9.74 -3.99 24.49
CA GLN A 49 -10.97 -3.66 25.20
C GLN A 49 -12.14 -3.25 24.28
N LEU A 50 -11.95 -3.20 22.97
CA LEU A 50 -12.97 -2.72 22.03
C LEU A 50 -14.31 -3.45 22.19
N LYS A 51 -14.30 -4.75 22.36
CA LYS A 51 -15.52 -5.54 22.52
C LYS A 51 -16.24 -5.23 23.84
N SER A 52 -15.52 -5.10 24.92
CA SER A 52 -16.08 -4.71 26.23
C SER A 52 -16.57 -3.26 26.26
N MET A 53 -16.03 -2.41 25.39
CA MET A 53 -16.50 -1.03 25.19
C MET A 53 -17.77 -0.96 24.34
N GLY A 54 -18.28 -2.10 23.87
CA GLY A 54 -19.53 -2.19 23.11
C GLY A 54 -19.37 -2.02 21.59
N PHE A 55 -18.14 -1.99 21.06
CA PHE A 55 -17.92 -1.93 19.63
C PHE A 55 -18.25 -3.29 18.97
N GLN A 56 -18.89 -3.23 17.82
CA GLN A 56 -19.39 -4.40 17.10
C GLN A 56 -18.66 -4.63 15.78
N LYS A 57 -18.00 -3.60 15.25
CA LYS A 57 -17.23 -3.63 14.02
C LYS A 57 -16.14 -2.56 14.05
N VAL A 58 -15.07 -2.78 13.30
CA VAL A 58 -13.90 -1.91 13.25
C VAL A 58 -13.63 -1.46 11.82
N PHE A 59 -13.50 -0.15 11.62
CA PHE A 59 -12.93 0.43 10.42
C PHE A 59 -11.45 0.72 10.68
N ILE A 60 -10.56 0.08 9.95
CA ILE A 60 -9.12 0.28 10.07
C ILE A 60 -8.69 1.44 9.18
N ALA A 61 -8.30 2.57 9.80
CA ALA A 61 -7.70 3.72 9.15
C ALA A 61 -6.25 3.95 9.64
N LEU A 62 -5.63 2.90 10.18
CA LEU A 62 -4.22 2.87 10.54
C LEU A 62 -3.36 2.55 9.32
N HIS A 63 -2.14 3.07 9.30
CA HIS A 63 -1.17 2.84 8.23
C HIS A 63 0.14 2.33 8.81
N GLY A 64 0.91 1.59 7.98
CA GLY A 64 2.20 1.07 8.35
C GLY A 64 2.16 -0.10 9.33
N ARG A 65 3.28 -0.31 10.02
CA ARG A 65 3.45 -1.42 10.96
C ARG A 65 2.45 -1.32 12.13
N GLY A 66 1.88 -2.46 12.50
CA GLY A 66 0.88 -2.56 13.55
C GLY A 66 -0.56 -2.19 13.13
N GLY A 67 -0.73 -1.63 11.93
CA GLY A 67 -2.05 -1.28 11.39
C GLY A 67 -2.44 -2.07 10.14
N GLU A 68 -1.47 -2.38 9.27
CA GLU A 68 -1.72 -3.05 7.99
C GLU A 68 -0.78 -4.25 7.73
N ASP A 69 -0.12 -4.76 8.75
CA ASP A 69 0.85 -5.87 8.67
C ASP A 69 0.32 -7.24 9.13
N GLY A 70 -0.96 -7.32 9.46
CA GLY A 70 -1.61 -8.55 9.94
C GLY A 70 -1.67 -8.69 11.46
N THR A 71 -0.88 -7.94 12.22
CA THR A 71 -0.86 -8.01 13.69
C THR A 71 -2.19 -7.58 14.31
N LEU A 72 -2.68 -6.41 13.92
CA LEU A 72 -3.99 -5.90 14.34
C LEU A 72 -5.12 -6.82 13.91
N GLN A 73 -5.09 -7.27 12.66
CA GLN A 73 -6.09 -8.17 12.11
C GLN A 73 -6.17 -9.49 12.89
N GLY A 74 -5.02 -10.05 13.27
CA GLY A 74 -4.95 -11.26 14.10
C GLY A 74 -5.59 -11.09 15.48
N MET A 75 -5.35 -9.96 16.12
CA MET A 75 -5.99 -9.61 17.39
C MET A 75 -7.51 -9.49 17.25
N LEU A 76 -7.98 -8.77 16.23
CA LEU A 76 -9.41 -8.58 15.98
C LEU A 76 -10.12 -9.91 15.68
N GLU A 77 -9.46 -10.81 14.96
CA GLU A 77 -9.97 -12.17 14.72
C GLU A 77 -10.13 -12.97 16.00
N LEU A 78 -9.11 -12.97 16.88
CA LEU A 78 -9.18 -13.64 18.18
C LEU A 78 -10.29 -13.06 19.08
N MET A 79 -10.57 -11.76 18.94
CA MET A 79 -11.66 -11.10 19.66
C MET A 79 -13.04 -11.36 19.04
N GLY A 80 -13.10 -11.90 17.83
CA GLY A 80 -14.34 -12.08 17.10
C GLY A 80 -15.00 -10.75 16.70
N LEU A 81 -14.19 -9.72 16.38
CA LEU A 81 -14.64 -8.43 15.88
C LEU A 81 -14.43 -8.35 14.37
N PRO A 82 -15.52 -8.19 13.58
CA PRO A 82 -15.41 -7.89 12.15
C PRO A 82 -14.65 -6.58 11.92
N TYR A 83 -13.86 -6.54 10.85
CA TYR A 83 -13.04 -5.38 10.50
C TYR A 83 -12.96 -5.19 8.98
N THR A 84 -12.68 -3.96 8.56
CA THR A 84 -12.52 -3.61 7.16
C THR A 84 -11.19 -4.10 6.58
N GLY A 85 -11.19 -4.46 5.31
CA GLY A 85 -9.98 -4.77 4.56
C GLY A 85 -9.57 -6.23 4.59
N SER A 86 -8.33 -6.49 4.24
CA SER A 86 -7.76 -7.82 4.10
C SER A 86 -7.48 -8.48 5.46
N GLY A 87 -7.46 -9.81 5.47
CA GLY A 87 -7.17 -10.61 6.66
C GLY A 87 -5.68 -10.65 7.02
N VAL A 88 -5.34 -11.51 7.97
CA VAL A 88 -4.00 -11.61 8.57
C VAL A 88 -2.92 -11.89 7.54
N MET A 89 -3.07 -12.98 6.78
CA MET A 89 -2.06 -13.41 5.81
C MET A 89 -1.88 -12.40 4.67
N ALA A 90 -2.98 -11.94 4.08
CA ALA A 90 -2.92 -11.01 2.97
C ALA A 90 -2.33 -9.66 3.38
N SER A 91 -2.67 -9.14 4.55
CA SER A 91 -2.08 -7.91 5.09
C SER A 91 -0.58 -8.07 5.34
N ALA A 92 -0.14 -9.16 5.94
CA ALA A 92 1.27 -9.44 6.18
C ALA A 92 2.07 -9.58 4.87
N LEU A 93 1.55 -10.31 3.89
CA LEU A 93 2.17 -10.47 2.58
C LEU A 93 2.23 -9.15 1.82
N SER A 94 1.15 -8.36 1.83
CA SER A 94 1.07 -7.09 1.11
C SER A 94 2.03 -6.04 1.67
N MET A 95 2.25 -6.04 2.98
CA MET A 95 3.21 -5.15 3.64
C MET A 95 4.67 -5.52 3.34
N ASP A 96 4.93 -6.75 2.94
CA ASP A 96 6.27 -7.30 2.65
C ASP A 96 6.51 -7.33 1.14
N LYS A 97 7.27 -6.37 0.62
CA LYS A 97 7.55 -6.25 -0.82
C LYS A 97 8.27 -7.46 -1.39
N LEU A 98 9.19 -8.05 -0.62
CA LEU A 98 9.90 -9.26 -1.05
C LEU A 98 8.95 -10.44 -1.22
N ARG A 99 8.11 -10.71 -0.22
CA ARG A 99 7.19 -11.85 -0.25
C ARG A 99 6.04 -11.64 -1.24
N SER A 100 5.53 -10.43 -1.38
CA SER A 100 4.58 -10.08 -2.45
C SER A 100 5.18 -10.38 -3.83
N LYS A 101 6.40 -9.94 -4.06
CA LYS A 101 7.12 -10.13 -5.33
C LYS A 101 7.38 -11.61 -5.63
N LEU A 102 7.84 -12.37 -4.65
CA LEU A 102 8.04 -13.82 -4.76
C LEU A 102 6.74 -14.54 -5.11
N LEU A 103 5.65 -14.19 -4.46
CA LEU A 103 4.35 -14.81 -4.69
C LEU A 103 3.81 -14.47 -6.10
N TRP A 104 3.88 -13.21 -6.50
CA TRP A 104 3.47 -12.79 -7.85
C TRP A 104 4.32 -13.45 -8.94
N GLN A 105 5.64 -13.48 -8.75
CA GLN A 105 6.55 -14.13 -9.69
C GLN A 105 6.25 -15.64 -9.79
N GLY A 106 6.02 -16.31 -8.67
CA GLY A 106 5.63 -17.71 -8.63
C GLY A 106 4.30 -18.00 -9.31
N ALA A 107 3.38 -17.03 -9.33
CA ALA A 107 2.11 -17.09 -10.05
C ALA A 107 2.23 -16.69 -11.53
N GLY A 108 3.43 -16.38 -12.02
CA GLY A 108 3.67 -15.96 -13.39
C GLY A 108 3.23 -14.52 -13.70
N LEU A 109 3.10 -13.67 -12.68
CA LEU A 109 2.75 -12.26 -12.84
C LEU A 109 3.99 -11.39 -13.04
N PRO A 110 3.91 -10.30 -13.83
CA PRO A 110 5.06 -9.47 -14.15
C PRO A 110 5.51 -8.62 -12.96
N VAL A 111 6.76 -8.79 -12.57
CA VAL A 111 7.48 -7.99 -11.58
C VAL A 111 8.82 -7.57 -12.15
N ALA A 112 9.32 -6.39 -11.77
CA ALA A 112 10.64 -5.93 -12.20
C ALA A 112 11.72 -6.90 -11.72
N PRO A 113 12.79 -7.13 -12.50
CA PRO A 113 13.95 -7.90 -12.05
C PRO A 113 14.53 -7.34 -10.75
N TRP A 114 14.94 -8.19 -9.84
CA TRP A 114 15.32 -7.80 -8.49
C TRP A 114 16.36 -8.73 -7.86
N VAL A 115 17.05 -8.20 -6.85
CA VAL A 115 17.94 -8.94 -5.95
C VAL A 115 17.56 -8.54 -4.52
N ALA A 116 17.46 -9.53 -3.63
CA ALA A 116 17.23 -9.27 -2.21
C ALA A 116 18.52 -9.52 -1.42
N LEU A 117 18.74 -8.69 -0.40
CA LEU A 117 19.84 -8.80 0.55
C LEU A 117 19.31 -8.72 1.98
N THR A 118 19.93 -9.48 2.86
CA THR A 118 19.75 -9.32 4.31
C THR A 118 20.82 -8.39 4.89
N ARG A 119 20.53 -7.78 6.05
CA ARG A 119 21.50 -6.98 6.80
C ARG A 119 22.77 -7.77 7.08
N ALA A 120 22.65 -9.03 7.50
CA ALA A 120 23.79 -9.88 7.81
C ALA A 120 24.71 -10.11 6.60
N GLU A 121 24.14 -10.29 5.41
CA GLU A 121 24.93 -10.40 4.17
C GLU A 121 25.64 -9.09 3.84
N PHE A 122 24.97 -7.97 3.99
CA PHE A 122 25.54 -6.65 3.75
C PHE A 122 26.69 -6.32 4.73
N GLU A 123 26.51 -6.57 6.02
CA GLU A 123 27.55 -6.34 7.06
C GLU A 123 28.77 -7.25 6.91
N LYS A 124 28.56 -8.47 6.43
CA LYS A 124 29.64 -9.40 6.11
C LYS A 124 30.45 -8.99 4.88
N GLY A 125 29.88 -8.18 4.03
CA GLY A 125 30.40 -7.82 2.70
C GLY A 125 29.83 -8.71 1.61
N LEU A 126 29.45 -8.07 0.51
CA LEU A 126 28.86 -8.78 -0.64
C LEU A 126 29.92 -9.60 -1.35
N ASN A 127 29.59 -10.83 -1.69
CA ASN A 127 30.47 -11.71 -2.48
C ASN A 127 30.33 -11.43 -3.99
N ASP A 128 31.24 -12.01 -4.79
CA ASP A 128 31.27 -11.79 -6.23
C ASP A 128 29.99 -12.21 -6.95
N LYS A 129 29.32 -13.27 -6.47
CA LYS A 129 28.03 -13.72 -7.01
C LYS A 129 26.94 -12.66 -6.80
N GLN A 130 26.82 -12.15 -5.58
CA GLN A 130 25.85 -11.10 -5.24
C GLN A 130 26.10 -9.81 -6.04
N LEU A 131 27.36 -9.40 -6.15
CA LEU A 131 27.76 -8.25 -6.97
C LEU A 131 27.42 -8.44 -8.45
N ALA A 132 27.65 -9.64 -8.99
CA ALA A 132 27.31 -9.99 -10.37
C ALA A 132 25.78 -9.98 -10.60
N GLU A 133 25.00 -10.52 -9.68
CA GLU A 133 23.54 -10.50 -9.75
C GLU A 133 23.00 -9.07 -9.74
N ILE A 134 23.51 -8.21 -8.86
CA ILE A 134 23.14 -6.78 -8.81
C ILE A 134 23.52 -6.08 -10.12
N SER A 135 24.76 -6.30 -10.58
CA SER A 135 25.24 -5.71 -11.84
C SER A 135 24.40 -6.12 -13.05
N SER A 136 23.86 -7.34 -13.04
CA SER A 136 23.02 -7.87 -14.13
C SER A 136 21.68 -7.12 -14.26
N LEU A 137 21.22 -6.41 -13.22
CA LEU A 137 20.02 -5.59 -13.29
C LEU A 137 20.19 -4.37 -14.19
N GLY A 138 21.44 -3.92 -14.38
CA GLY A 138 21.74 -2.66 -15.08
C GLY A 138 21.35 -1.43 -14.26
N LEU A 139 21.99 -0.31 -14.55
CA LEU A 139 21.67 0.97 -13.93
C LEU A 139 20.67 1.77 -14.81
N PRO A 140 19.79 2.56 -14.21
CA PRO A 140 19.59 2.77 -12.79
C PRO A 140 18.89 1.60 -12.09
N VAL A 141 19.07 1.50 -10.77
CA VAL A 141 18.29 0.63 -9.91
C VAL A 141 17.60 1.44 -8.80
N ILE A 142 16.59 0.87 -8.19
CA ILE A 142 15.98 1.41 -6.98
C ILE A 142 16.26 0.47 -5.82
N VAL A 143 16.73 1.03 -4.70
CA VAL A 143 16.98 0.31 -3.45
C VAL A 143 15.90 0.66 -2.46
N LYS A 144 15.26 -0.34 -1.86
CA LYS A 144 14.13 -0.12 -0.95
C LYS A 144 14.08 -1.16 0.17
N PRO A 145 13.71 -0.74 1.40
CA PRO A 145 13.37 -1.66 2.48
C PRO A 145 12.15 -2.51 2.10
N SER A 146 12.13 -3.77 2.53
CA SER A 146 11.04 -4.69 2.16
C SER A 146 9.70 -4.33 2.82
N ARG A 147 9.73 -3.91 4.09
CA ARG A 147 8.52 -3.75 4.95
C ARG A 147 8.27 -2.32 5.40
N GLU A 148 8.72 -1.34 4.65
CA GLU A 148 8.40 0.07 4.90
C GLU A 148 7.42 0.62 3.87
N GLY A 149 6.50 1.48 4.34
CA GLY A 149 5.56 2.23 3.52
C GLY A 149 6.09 3.61 3.13
N SER A 150 5.31 4.34 2.35
CA SER A 150 5.52 5.75 2.02
C SER A 150 6.90 6.12 1.48
N SER A 151 7.54 5.19 0.79
CA SER A 151 8.88 5.37 0.18
C SER A 151 10.02 5.65 1.18
N VAL A 152 9.82 5.34 2.46
CA VAL A 152 10.85 5.50 3.50
C VAL A 152 12.07 4.64 3.18
N GLY A 153 13.26 5.24 3.24
CA GLY A 153 14.52 4.54 3.00
C GLY A 153 14.82 4.15 1.56
N MET A 154 14.01 4.61 0.59
CA MET A 154 14.19 4.33 -0.83
C MET A 154 15.22 5.27 -1.46
N SER A 155 16.01 4.74 -2.41
CA SER A 155 16.98 5.52 -3.19
C SER A 155 17.06 5.03 -4.63
N LYS A 156 17.09 5.97 -5.57
CA LYS A 156 17.47 5.69 -6.97
C LYS A 156 19.00 5.74 -7.08
N VAL A 157 19.58 4.68 -7.61
CA VAL A 157 21.04 4.55 -7.80
C VAL A 157 21.34 4.61 -9.30
N VAL A 158 22.06 5.64 -9.72
CA VAL A 158 22.42 5.88 -11.13
C VAL A 158 23.86 5.54 -11.44
N ALA A 159 24.69 5.33 -10.41
CA ALA A 159 26.10 4.97 -10.55
C ALA A 159 26.48 3.94 -9.47
N GLU A 160 27.38 3.03 -9.80
CA GLU A 160 27.79 1.92 -8.91
C GLU A 160 28.34 2.41 -7.55
N ASN A 161 29.05 3.53 -7.53
CA ASN A 161 29.62 4.08 -6.31
C ASN A 161 28.58 4.60 -5.31
N ALA A 162 27.33 4.81 -5.72
CA ALA A 162 26.24 5.23 -4.85
C ALA A 162 25.48 4.07 -4.21
N LEU A 163 25.73 2.82 -4.63
CA LEU A 163 24.99 1.64 -4.16
C LEU A 163 25.17 1.39 -2.67
N GLN A 164 26.40 1.51 -2.16
CA GLN A 164 26.70 1.24 -0.74
C GLN A 164 25.95 2.18 0.20
N ASP A 165 25.88 3.46 -0.12
CA ASP A 165 25.15 4.44 0.70
C ASP A 165 23.65 4.22 0.64
N ALA A 166 23.11 3.86 -0.52
CA ALA A 166 21.71 3.48 -0.68
C ALA A 166 21.34 2.27 0.17
N LEU A 167 22.20 1.24 0.19
CA LEU A 167 22.01 0.05 1.02
C LEU A 167 22.09 0.38 2.52
N ARG A 168 23.05 1.20 2.94
CA ARG A 168 23.13 1.66 4.35
C ARG A 168 21.87 2.37 4.79
N LEU A 169 21.35 3.26 3.96
CA LEU A 169 20.10 3.96 4.25
C LEU A 169 18.93 2.99 4.38
N ALA A 170 18.74 2.10 3.42
CA ALA A 170 17.64 1.13 3.43
C ALA A 170 17.72 0.19 4.66
N PHE A 171 18.91 -0.30 5.00
CA PHE A 171 19.12 -1.15 6.18
C PHE A 171 18.96 -0.43 7.53
N GLN A 172 18.85 0.89 7.57
CA GLN A 172 18.42 1.59 8.79
C GLN A 172 16.95 1.32 9.13
N HIS A 173 16.16 0.91 8.15
CA HIS A 173 14.71 0.77 8.25
C HIS A 173 14.21 -0.68 8.26
N ASP A 174 14.99 -1.62 7.74
CA ASP A 174 14.60 -3.03 7.68
C ASP A 174 15.81 -3.97 7.70
N GLU A 175 15.56 -5.24 8.01
CA GLU A 175 16.54 -6.33 7.96
C GLU A 175 16.68 -6.93 6.56
N GLU A 176 15.72 -6.69 5.69
CA GLU A 176 15.69 -7.14 4.29
C GLU A 176 15.51 -5.95 3.35
N VAL A 177 16.31 -5.91 2.30
CA VAL A 177 16.32 -4.84 1.30
C VAL A 177 16.23 -5.43 -0.09
N LEU A 178 15.45 -4.77 -0.96
CA LEU A 178 15.33 -5.06 -2.37
C LEU A 178 16.15 -4.09 -3.19
N ILE A 179 16.85 -4.61 -4.21
CA ILE A 179 17.43 -3.84 -5.29
C ILE A 179 16.68 -4.23 -6.55
N GLU A 180 15.98 -3.29 -7.16
CA GLU A 180 15.15 -3.55 -8.34
C GLU A 180 15.62 -2.74 -9.54
N LYS A 181 15.46 -3.32 -10.73
CA LYS A 181 15.62 -2.57 -11.98
C LYS A 181 14.69 -1.36 -11.97
N TRP A 182 15.21 -0.19 -12.32
CA TRP A 182 14.43 1.01 -12.51
C TRP A 182 13.51 0.88 -13.72
N LEU A 183 12.21 1.11 -13.51
CA LEU A 183 11.22 1.17 -14.57
C LEU A 183 11.00 2.63 -14.97
N SER A 184 11.11 2.95 -16.26
CA SER A 184 11.20 4.33 -16.75
C SER A 184 9.89 4.98 -17.14
N GLY A 185 8.81 4.19 -17.20
CA GLY A 185 7.50 4.69 -17.62
C GLY A 185 6.67 5.26 -16.48
N PRO A 186 5.42 5.65 -16.77
CA PRO A 186 4.52 6.23 -15.77
C PRO A 186 4.07 5.21 -14.72
N GLU A 187 3.78 5.72 -13.54
CA GLU A 187 3.18 4.97 -12.43
C GLU A 187 1.67 5.08 -12.47
N PHE A 188 1.00 3.96 -12.18
CA PHE A 188 -0.45 3.86 -12.08
C PHE A 188 -0.84 3.24 -10.74
N THR A 189 -2.01 3.64 -10.26
CA THR A 189 -2.64 2.98 -9.13
C THR A 189 -4.08 2.62 -9.47
N ILE A 190 -4.51 1.46 -9.00
CA ILE A 190 -5.84 0.93 -9.28
C ILE A 190 -6.48 0.50 -7.97
N ALA A 191 -7.58 1.15 -7.61
CA ALA A 191 -8.35 0.83 -6.43
C ALA A 191 -9.31 -0.35 -6.69
N ILE A 192 -9.50 -1.17 -5.66
CA ILE A 192 -10.43 -2.29 -5.67
C ILE A 192 -11.39 -2.11 -4.50
N LEU A 193 -12.67 -2.30 -4.77
CA LEU A 193 -13.76 -2.17 -3.79
C LEU A 193 -14.70 -3.37 -3.92
N GLY A 194 -14.56 -4.34 -3.03
CA GLY A 194 -15.22 -5.64 -3.15
C GLY A 194 -14.72 -6.39 -4.37
N GLU A 195 -15.60 -6.63 -5.33
CA GLU A 195 -15.28 -7.23 -6.63
C GLU A 195 -15.13 -6.20 -7.75
N GLU A 196 -15.35 -4.93 -7.44
CA GLU A 196 -15.32 -3.83 -8.39
C GLU A 196 -13.92 -3.23 -8.48
N ILE A 197 -13.41 -3.09 -9.72
CA ILE A 197 -12.17 -2.40 -10.01
C ILE A 197 -12.52 -0.98 -10.44
N LEU A 198 -12.04 0.00 -9.70
CA LEU A 198 -12.29 1.41 -9.97
C LEU A 198 -11.40 1.93 -11.10
N PRO A 199 -11.74 3.06 -11.73
CA PRO A 199 -10.92 3.65 -12.78
C PRO A 199 -9.48 3.85 -12.36
N SER A 200 -8.54 3.51 -13.25
CA SER A 200 -7.11 3.68 -13.01
C SER A 200 -6.72 5.14 -12.89
N ILE A 201 -5.69 5.40 -12.10
CA ILE A 201 -5.10 6.73 -11.92
C ILE A 201 -3.66 6.67 -12.39
N ARG A 202 -3.27 7.59 -13.27
CA ARG A 202 -1.87 7.84 -13.60
C ARG A 202 -1.32 8.91 -12.69
N ILE A 203 -0.16 8.63 -12.09
CA ILE A 203 0.53 9.52 -11.16
C ILE A 203 1.74 10.11 -11.86
N GLN A 204 1.86 11.42 -11.84
CA GLN A 204 3.00 12.14 -12.37
C GLN A 204 3.60 13.03 -11.29
N PRO A 205 4.60 12.53 -10.52
CA PRO A 205 5.29 13.33 -9.53
C PRO A 205 6.16 14.38 -10.21
N ALA A 206 6.38 15.51 -9.51
CA ALA A 206 7.33 16.54 -9.96
C ALA A 206 8.80 16.09 -9.78
N GLY A 207 9.05 15.19 -8.82
CA GLY A 207 10.37 14.66 -8.49
C GLY A 207 10.74 13.40 -9.25
N THR A 208 11.79 12.74 -8.79
CA THR A 208 12.35 11.53 -9.41
C THR A 208 11.41 10.32 -9.30
N PHE A 209 10.67 10.22 -8.20
CA PHE A 209 9.67 9.17 -7.97
C PHE A 209 8.60 9.66 -6.98
N TYR A 210 7.54 8.87 -6.85
CA TYR A 210 6.40 9.19 -5.99
C TYR A 210 6.74 8.89 -4.52
N ASP A 211 7.51 9.78 -3.90
CA ASP A 211 7.99 9.70 -2.53
C ASP A 211 6.98 10.26 -1.50
N TYR A 212 7.40 10.29 -0.23
CA TYR A 212 6.57 10.81 0.86
C TYR A 212 6.14 12.26 0.64
N GLU A 213 7.08 13.11 0.18
CA GLU A 213 6.79 14.51 -0.12
C GLU A 213 5.76 14.64 -1.24
N ALA A 214 5.94 13.89 -2.33
CA ALA A 214 5.01 13.87 -3.46
C ALA A 214 3.63 13.29 -3.06
N LYS A 215 3.59 12.36 -2.11
CA LYS A 215 2.36 11.70 -1.64
C LYS A 215 1.51 12.59 -0.73
N TYR A 216 2.13 13.35 0.16
CA TYR A 216 1.44 13.96 1.29
C TYR A 216 1.65 15.47 1.46
N LEU A 217 2.73 16.02 0.92
CA LEU A 217 3.16 17.41 1.19
C LEU A 217 3.16 18.31 -0.04
N SER A 218 3.37 17.75 -1.23
CA SER A 218 3.50 18.52 -2.47
C SER A 218 2.19 18.62 -3.23
N ASP A 219 1.83 19.84 -3.64
CA ASP A 219 0.73 20.09 -4.56
C ASP A 219 1.16 20.01 -6.05
N GLU A 220 2.44 19.72 -6.32
CA GLU A 220 3.00 19.65 -7.68
C GLU A 220 2.79 18.28 -8.34
N THR A 221 2.44 17.23 -7.58
CA THR A 221 2.10 15.92 -8.13
C THR A 221 0.80 16.02 -8.91
N GLN A 222 0.81 15.57 -10.16
CA GLN A 222 -0.37 15.54 -11.02
C GLN A 222 -0.99 14.14 -11.04
N TYR A 223 -2.33 14.11 -11.02
CA TYR A 223 -3.12 12.89 -11.06
C TYR A 223 -4.10 12.96 -12.23
N PHE A 224 -4.15 11.87 -13.00
CA PHE A 224 -5.06 11.74 -14.14
C PHE A 224 -6.00 10.56 -13.89
N CYS A 225 -7.28 10.83 -13.72
CA CYS A 225 -8.31 9.83 -13.47
C CYS A 225 -9.55 10.12 -14.35
N PRO A 226 -9.88 9.26 -15.32
CA PRO A 226 -9.16 8.04 -15.72
C PRO A 226 -7.75 8.33 -16.25
N ALA A 227 -6.90 7.31 -16.25
CA ALA A 227 -5.47 7.44 -16.56
C ALA A 227 -5.14 7.80 -18.01
N GLY A 228 -6.11 7.73 -18.92
CA GLY A 228 -5.93 8.03 -20.33
C GLY A 228 -5.31 6.87 -21.14
N LEU A 229 -5.41 5.64 -20.64
CA LEU A 229 -5.01 4.44 -21.35
C LEU A 229 -6.01 4.11 -22.48
N GLU A 230 -5.51 3.49 -23.55
CA GLU A 230 -6.38 2.85 -24.53
C GLU A 230 -7.25 1.77 -23.88
N ALA A 231 -8.45 1.53 -24.42
CA ALA A 231 -9.41 0.59 -23.81
C ALA A 231 -8.84 -0.82 -23.59
N SER A 232 -8.02 -1.30 -24.53
CA SER A 232 -7.35 -2.61 -24.42
C SER A 232 -6.29 -2.63 -23.33
N GLN A 233 -5.53 -1.55 -23.16
CA GLN A 233 -4.53 -1.41 -22.09
C GLN A 233 -5.20 -1.34 -20.71
N GLU A 234 -6.28 -0.57 -20.59
CA GLU A 234 -7.07 -0.48 -19.34
C GLU A 234 -7.63 -1.85 -18.95
N ALA A 235 -8.19 -2.60 -19.92
CA ALA A 235 -8.70 -3.95 -19.67
C ALA A 235 -7.59 -4.92 -19.23
N ASN A 236 -6.42 -4.87 -19.86
CA ASN A 236 -5.27 -5.69 -19.48
C ASN A 236 -4.75 -5.32 -18.08
N LEU A 237 -4.70 -4.03 -17.77
CA LEU A 237 -4.29 -3.55 -16.45
C LEU A 237 -5.25 -4.02 -15.35
N GLN A 238 -6.56 -3.89 -15.58
CA GLN A 238 -7.59 -4.36 -14.65
C GLN A 238 -7.51 -5.87 -14.41
N ALA A 239 -7.32 -6.66 -15.46
CA ALA A 239 -7.14 -8.11 -15.35
C ALA A 239 -5.89 -8.48 -14.54
N LEU A 240 -4.76 -7.80 -14.79
CA LEU A 240 -3.52 -7.99 -14.04
C LEU A 240 -3.70 -7.66 -12.55
N VAL A 241 -4.33 -6.53 -12.26
CA VAL A 241 -4.57 -6.05 -10.89
C VAL A 241 -5.48 -7.01 -10.12
N LEU A 242 -6.56 -7.48 -10.74
CA LEU A 242 -7.45 -8.46 -10.12
C LEU A 242 -6.70 -9.76 -9.77
N LYS A 243 -5.86 -10.23 -10.69
CA LYS A 243 -5.06 -11.44 -10.47
C LYS A 243 -4.02 -11.25 -9.38
N ALA A 244 -3.36 -10.09 -9.34
CA ALA A 244 -2.41 -9.74 -8.29
C ALA A 244 -3.08 -9.68 -6.91
N TRP A 245 -4.27 -9.08 -6.83
CA TRP A 245 -5.09 -8.97 -5.63
C TRP A 245 -5.52 -10.33 -5.09
N THR A 246 -6.09 -11.15 -5.93
CA THR A 246 -6.55 -12.50 -5.55
C THR A 246 -5.39 -13.44 -5.20
N THR A 247 -4.25 -13.32 -5.86
CA THR A 247 -3.05 -14.12 -5.57
C THR A 247 -2.52 -13.86 -4.16
N LEU A 248 -2.56 -12.62 -3.67
CA LEU A 248 -2.21 -12.29 -2.29
C LEU A 248 -3.28 -12.70 -1.26
N GLY A 249 -4.48 -13.05 -1.71
CA GLY A 249 -5.61 -13.34 -0.84
C GLY A 249 -6.28 -12.09 -0.25
N CYS A 250 -6.08 -10.93 -0.87
CA CYS A 250 -6.67 -9.67 -0.46
C CYS A 250 -8.19 -9.67 -0.63
N LYS A 251 -8.89 -8.93 0.23
CA LYS A 251 -10.34 -8.74 0.20
C LYS A 251 -10.76 -7.36 0.69
N GLY A 252 -12.04 -7.06 0.52
CA GLY A 252 -12.64 -5.82 1.00
C GLY A 252 -12.30 -4.65 0.10
N TRP A 253 -11.23 -3.95 0.39
CA TRP A 253 -10.81 -2.80 -0.36
C TRP A 253 -9.30 -2.59 -0.29
N GLY A 254 -8.77 -1.84 -1.22
CA GLY A 254 -7.35 -1.51 -1.28
C GLY A 254 -6.97 -0.99 -2.65
N ARG A 255 -5.67 -0.99 -2.93
CA ARG A 255 -5.16 -0.62 -4.25
C ARG A 255 -3.91 -1.41 -4.59
N ILE A 256 -3.70 -1.60 -5.89
CA ILE A 256 -2.47 -2.14 -6.48
C ILE A 256 -1.76 -1.02 -7.24
N ASP A 257 -0.47 -0.87 -6.98
CA ASP A 257 0.39 0.08 -7.69
C ASP A 257 1.20 -0.66 -8.73
N VAL A 258 1.28 -0.09 -9.95
CA VAL A 258 1.99 -0.66 -11.10
C VAL A 258 2.77 0.41 -11.82
N MET A 259 3.80 -0.02 -12.58
CA MET A 259 4.50 0.85 -13.53
C MET A 259 4.42 0.26 -14.93
N LEU A 260 4.31 1.14 -15.91
CA LEU A 260 4.50 0.82 -17.32
C LEU A 260 5.98 1.03 -17.66
N ASP A 261 6.65 0.04 -18.24
CA ASP A 261 8.03 0.21 -18.68
C ASP A 261 8.12 0.53 -20.17
N SER A 262 9.31 0.85 -20.63
CA SER A 262 9.60 1.19 -22.03
C SER A 262 9.27 0.06 -23.04
N ASP A 263 9.15 -1.18 -22.56
CA ASP A 263 8.70 -2.34 -23.37
C ASP A 263 7.18 -2.37 -23.59
N GLY A 264 6.43 -1.42 -23.01
CA GLY A 264 4.96 -1.35 -23.08
C GLY A 264 4.24 -2.33 -22.16
N GLN A 265 4.95 -2.96 -21.22
CA GLN A 265 4.39 -3.91 -20.25
C GLN A 265 4.20 -3.29 -18.88
N PHE A 266 3.09 -3.64 -18.21
CA PHE A 266 2.85 -3.29 -16.82
C PHE A 266 3.60 -4.24 -15.88
N TYR A 267 4.19 -3.68 -14.83
CA TYR A 267 4.88 -4.41 -13.76
C TYR A 267 4.29 -4.05 -12.41
N LEU A 268 3.99 -5.06 -11.60
CA LEU A 268 3.46 -4.88 -10.25
C LEU A 268 4.52 -4.31 -9.32
N LEU A 269 4.15 -3.30 -8.54
CA LEU A 269 5.01 -2.69 -7.52
C LEU A 269 4.64 -3.19 -6.11
N GLU A 270 3.44 -2.88 -5.66
CA GLU A 270 2.98 -3.19 -4.31
C GLU A 270 1.45 -3.23 -4.22
N ALA A 271 0.96 -3.88 -3.17
CA ALA A 271 -0.44 -3.84 -2.75
C ALA A 271 -0.56 -3.05 -1.45
N ASN A 272 -1.59 -2.21 -1.37
CA ASN A 272 -1.92 -1.42 -0.18
C ASN A 272 -3.29 -1.85 0.33
N THR A 273 -3.33 -2.46 1.51
CA THR A 273 -4.55 -3.03 2.10
C THR A 273 -5.30 -2.08 3.03
N SER A 274 -4.68 -0.97 3.41
CA SER A 274 -5.30 0.13 4.17
C SER A 274 -4.81 1.48 3.60
N PRO A 275 -5.23 1.84 2.37
CA PRO A 275 -4.78 3.07 1.72
C PRO A 275 -5.22 4.33 2.47
N GLY A 276 -4.51 5.42 2.25
CA GLY A 276 -4.88 6.74 2.76
C GLY A 276 -6.26 7.19 2.28
N MET A 277 -6.97 7.90 3.14
CA MET A 277 -8.37 8.33 2.93
C MET A 277 -8.56 9.83 3.14
N ALA A 278 -7.50 10.62 3.07
CA ALA A 278 -7.56 12.07 3.12
C ALA A 278 -8.01 12.69 1.77
N SER A 279 -8.13 14.01 1.71
CA SER A 279 -8.70 14.73 0.56
C SER A 279 -7.97 14.51 -0.77
N HIS A 280 -6.66 14.29 -0.74
CA HIS A 280 -5.83 14.03 -1.93
C HIS A 280 -5.55 12.55 -2.17
N SER A 281 -6.18 11.66 -1.41
CA SER A 281 -5.94 10.22 -1.50
C SER A 281 -6.53 9.61 -2.77
N LEU A 282 -5.87 8.55 -3.23
CA LEU A 282 -6.10 7.97 -4.55
C LEU A 282 -7.40 7.14 -4.62
N VAL A 283 -7.73 6.38 -3.58
CA VAL A 283 -8.97 5.59 -3.58
C VAL A 283 -10.21 6.49 -3.59
N PRO A 284 -10.30 7.55 -2.78
CA PRO A 284 -11.39 8.53 -2.90
C PRO A 284 -11.47 9.17 -4.29
N MET A 285 -10.34 9.45 -4.93
CA MET A 285 -10.30 10.02 -6.29
C MET A 285 -10.90 9.05 -7.31
N ALA A 286 -10.51 7.78 -7.28
CA ALA A 286 -11.05 6.75 -8.17
C ALA A 286 -12.55 6.53 -7.94
N ALA A 287 -12.99 6.49 -6.69
CA ALA A 287 -14.40 6.36 -6.32
C ALA A 287 -15.25 7.53 -6.85
N ARG A 288 -14.75 8.75 -6.71
CA ARG A 288 -15.41 9.95 -7.25
C ARG A 288 -15.56 9.88 -8.77
N GLN A 289 -14.51 9.44 -9.47
CA GLN A 289 -14.57 9.23 -10.91
C GLN A 289 -15.62 8.18 -11.31
N ALA A 290 -15.83 7.16 -10.47
CA ALA A 290 -16.88 6.16 -10.65
C ALA A 290 -18.29 6.64 -10.21
N GLY A 291 -18.43 7.90 -9.79
CA GLY A 291 -19.72 8.47 -9.39
C GLY A 291 -20.11 8.26 -7.93
N MET A 292 -19.16 7.84 -7.08
CA MET A 292 -19.39 7.55 -5.66
C MET A 292 -18.88 8.71 -4.80
N SER A 293 -19.71 9.20 -3.88
CA SER A 293 -19.30 10.19 -2.88
C SER A 293 -18.34 9.56 -1.85
N PHE A 294 -17.62 10.39 -1.11
CA PHE A 294 -16.73 9.90 -0.05
C PHE A 294 -17.52 9.16 1.05
N SER A 295 -18.67 9.70 1.45
CA SER A 295 -19.53 9.02 2.41
C SER A 295 -20.01 7.66 1.92
N GLN A 296 -20.44 7.57 0.66
CA GLN A 296 -20.83 6.30 0.04
C GLN A 296 -19.67 5.31 0.00
N LEU A 297 -18.46 5.76 -0.31
CA LEU A 297 -17.26 4.94 -0.34
C LEU A 297 -16.97 4.31 1.04
N VAL A 298 -16.91 5.10 2.10
CA VAL A 298 -16.56 4.59 3.43
C VAL A 298 -17.66 3.70 4.02
N VAL A 299 -18.93 4.00 3.74
CA VAL A 299 -20.05 3.11 4.10
C VAL A 299 -19.93 1.77 3.37
N ARG A 300 -19.64 1.81 2.07
CA ARG A 300 -19.46 0.58 1.27
C ARG A 300 -18.28 -0.26 1.76
N ILE A 301 -17.16 0.37 2.11
CA ILE A 301 -16.01 -0.33 2.72
C ILE A 301 -16.43 -1.02 4.02
N LEU A 302 -17.16 -0.32 4.87
CA LEU A 302 -17.65 -0.87 6.14
C LEU A 302 -18.61 -2.06 5.94
N GLU A 303 -19.49 -1.99 4.94
CA GLU A 303 -20.40 -3.08 4.59
C GLU A 303 -19.68 -4.34 4.12
N LEU A 304 -18.50 -4.22 3.54
CA LEU A 304 -17.66 -5.32 3.10
C LEU A 304 -16.90 -6.01 4.24
N ALA A 305 -16.91 -5.43 5.44
CA ALA A 305 -16.26 -6.03 6.61
C ALA A 305 -17.05 -7.24 7.13
N ASP A 306 -16.36 -8.35 7.39
CA ASP A 306 -16.88 -9.62 7.86
C ASP A 306 -16.05 -10.22 9.02
#